data_76cf2820fe41bc58aad276a6ac77c8cc
#
_entry.id   76cf2820fe41bc58aad276a6ac77c8cc
#
_cell.length_a   1.000
_cell.length_b   1.000
_cell.length_c   1.000
_cell.angle_alpha   90.00
_cell.angle_beta   90.00
_cell.angle_gamma   90.00
#
_symmetry.space_group_name_H-M   'P 1'
#
loop_
_entity.id
_entity.type
_entity.pdbx_description
1 polymer ?
#
loop_
_entity_poly.entity_id
_entity_poly.type
_entity_poly.pdbx_seq_one_letter_code
_entity_poly.pdbx_strand_id
1 'polypeptide(L)'
;MKHLSYKRIGKGYPLVLVHGYLGGQDMWKFQEDLKDNFELIMPSLAGYGESSKMTAPSTIRENAIQVFELLDYLKIDTFNLLGHSMGGMIVQEMAALFPDRVNKLICFGTGSIGVLPSRFETIGQSRAKIIEFGLEQTRKNIAKTWFMDH
;
A
#
# COMPACT_ATOMS: atom_id res chain seq x y z
N MET A 1 -16.05 -2.39 -10.09
CA MET A 1 -15.09 -3.49 -9.90
C MET A 1 -15.38 -4.11 -8.55
N LYS A 2 -15.36 -5.43 -8.46
CA LYS A 2 -15.71 -6.14 -7.21
C LYS A 2 -14.49 -6.31 -6.27
N HIS A 3 -13.27 -6.23 -6.81
CA HIS A 3 -12.01 -6.39 -6.09
C HIS A 3 -11.02 -5.31 -6.50
N LEU A 4 -9.98 -5.09 -5.67
CA LEU A 4 -8.86 -4.23 -5.99
C LEU A 4 -8.22 -4.67 -7.32
N SER A 5 -7.81 -3.72 -8.15
CA SER A 5 -6.92 -3.99 -9.28
C SER A 5 -5.56 -4.43 -8.74
N TYR A 6 -4.90 -5.34 -9.42
CA TYR A 6 -3.61 -5.88 -8.99
C TYR A 6 -2.76 -6.31 -10.16
N LYS A 7 -1.46 -6.32 -9.95
CA LYS A 7 -0.49 -7.00 -10.81
C LYS A 7 -0.08 -8.30 -10.13
N ARG A 8 -0.04 -9.41 -10.89
CA ARG A 8 0.38 -10.73 -10.41
C ARG A 8 1.42 -11.28 -11.35
N ILE A 9 2.62 -11.56 -10.87
CA ILE A 9 3.75 -12.05 -11.66
C ILE A 9 4.59 -13.03 -10.86
N GLY A 10 5.34 -13.87 -11.56
CA GLY A 10 6.25 -14.84 -10.93
C GLY A 10 5.54 -16.13 -10.52
N LYS A 11 6.31 -16.99 -9.86
CA LYS A 11 5.89 -18.29 -9.32
C LYS A 11 6.61 -18.56 -8.02
N GLY A 12 5.99 -19.32 -7.13
CA GLY A 12 6.56 -19.67 -5.83
C GLY A 12 5.65 -19.28 -4.68
N TYR A 13 6.24 -19.09 -3.50
CA TYR A 13 5.45 -18.71 -2.33
C TYR A 13 4.93 -17.27 -2.48
N PRO A 14 3.65 -17.01 -2.18
CA PRO A 14 3.05 -15.69 -2.38
C PRO A 14 3.73 -14.61 -1.54
N LEU A 15 4.04 -13.46 -2.18
CA LEU A 15 4.51 -12.25 -1.54
C LEU A 15 3.60 -11.08 -1.96
N VAL A 16 2.86 -10.55 -1.00
CA VAL A 16 1.95 -9.42 -1.19
C VAL A 16 2.67 -8.12 -0.89
N LEU A 17 2.68 -7.19 -1.83
CA LEU A 17 3.40 -5.93 -1.78
C LEU A 17 2.40 -4.76 -1.70
N VAL A 18 2.21 -4.18 -0.51
CA VAL A 18 1.20 -3.14 -0.27
C VAL A 18 1.84 -1.75 -0.27
N HIS A 19 1.45 -0.92 -1.24
CA HIS A 19 2.00 0.42 -1.43
C HIS A 19 1.53 1.42 -0.38
N GLY A 20 2.25 2.54 -0.27
CA GLY A 20 1.90 3.66 0.61
C GLY A 20 0.99 4.70 -0.05
N TYR A 21 0.79 5.81 0.67
CA TYR A 21 0.07 6.98 0.17
C TYR A 21 0.70 7.52 -1.12
N LEU A 22 -0.13 7.89 -2.08
CA LEU A 22 0.23 8.31 -3.44
C LEU A 22 0.89 7.23 -4.31
N GLY A 23 0.95 5.97 -3.84
CA GLY A 23 1.48 4.85 -4.58
C GLY A 23 0.45 4.17 -5.49
N GLY A 24 0.83 3.00 -5.97
CA GLY A 24 0.05 2.07 -6.79
C GLY A 24 0.88 0.81 -7.04
N GLN A 25 0.34 -0.14 -7.80
CA GLN A 25 1.06 -1.38 -8.13
C GLN A 25 2.44 -1.14 -8.78
N ASP A 26 2.60 -0.05 -9.55
CA ASP A 26 3.84 0.27 -10.26
C ASP A 26 4.96 0.79 -9.35
N MET A 27 4.65 1.11 -8.09
CA MET A 27 5.66 1.46 -7.10
C MET A 27 6.69 0.35 -6.93
N TRP A 28 6.30 -0.89 -7.17
CA TRP A 28 7.09 -2.10 -6.96
C TRP A 28 7.92 -2.54 -8.17
N LYS A 29 8.06 -1.68 -9.18
CA LYS A 29 8.77 -2.00 -10.42
C LYS A 29 10.18 -2.58 -10.19
N PHE A 30 10.94 -2.04 -9.23
CA PHE A 30 12.28 -2.52 -8.92
C PHE A 30 12.32 -3.82 -8.10
N GLN A 31 11.19 -4.21 -7.50
CA GLN A 31 11.01 -5.46 -6.78
C GLN A 31 10.51 -6.59 -7.68
N GLU A 32 10.21 -6.30 -8.95
CA GLU A 32 9.74 -7.32 -9.90
C GLU A 32 10.77 -8.42 -10.17
N ASP A 33 12.05 -8.17 -9.94
CA ASP A 33 13.12 -9.18 -10.04
C ASP A 33 12.95 -10.32 -9.02
N LEU A 34 12.19 -10.09 -7.94
CA LEU A 34 11.83 -11.13 -6.96
C LEU A 34 10.88 -12.21 -7.53
N LYS A 35 10.32 -11.98 -8.72
CA LYS A 35 9.42 -12.92 -9.42
C LYS A 35 10.04 -14.30 -9.72
N ASP A 36 11.37 -14.38 -9.73
CA ASP A 36 12.06 -15.64 -9.97
C ASP A 36 11.99 -16.59 -8.76
N ASN A 37 11.70 -16.05 -7.56
CA ASN A 37 11.62 -16.77 -6.30
C ASN A 37 10.24 -16.73 -5.63
N PHE A 38 9.40 -15.73 -5.97
CA PHE A 38 8.11 -15.49 -5.35
C PHE A 38 7.01 -15.25 -6.39
N GLU A 39 5.80 -15.61 -6.04
CA GLU A 39 4.62 -15.11 -6.71
C GLU A 39 4.27 -13.74 -6.11
N LEU A 40 4.51 -12.67 -6.87
CA LEU A 40 4.27 -11.30 -6.42
C LEU A 40 2.83 -10.89 -6.68
N ILE A 41 2.15 -10.42 -5.64
CA ILE A 41 0.80 -9.85 -5.71
C ILE A 41 0.90 -8.37 -5.29
N MET A 42 0.67 -7.47 -6.21
CA MET A 42 0.82 -6.03 -6.04
C MET A 42 -0.52 -5.34 -6.24
N PRO A 43 -1.37 -5.21 -5.20
CA PRO A 43 -2.65 -4.52 -5.31
C PRO A 43 -2.46 -3.01 -5.47
N SER A 44 -3.33 -2.37 -6.25
CA SER A 44 -3.62 -0.93 -6.15
C SER A 44 -4.74 -0.75 -5.14
N LEU A 45 -4.47 -0.09 -4.01
CA LEU A 45 -5.48 0.19 -2.99
C LEU A 45 -6.62 1.03 -3.56
N ALA A 46 -7.82 0.91 -2.99
CA ALA A 46 -8.97 1.69 -3.43
C ALA A 46 -8.70 3.20 -3.34
N GLY A 47 -9.04 3.93 -4.41
CA GLY A 47 -8.70 5.33 -4.59
C GLY A 47 -7.33 5.60 -5.21
N TYR A 48 -6.53 4.56 -5.50
CA TYR A 48 -5.17 4.69 -6.06
C TYR A 48 -5.02 3.90 -7.38
N GLY A 49 -4.13 4.40 -8.24
CA GLY A 49 -3.74 3.73 -9.48
C GLY A 49 -4.94 3.19 -10.27
N GLU A 50 -4.88 1.94 -10.66
CA GLU A 50 -5.95 1.26 -11.43
C GLU A 50 -7.25 1.04 -10.62
N SER A 51 -7.20 1.18 -9.27
CA SER A 51 -8.37 1.17 -8.39
C SER A 51 -8.90 2.58 -8.06
N SER A 52 -8.46 3.63 -8.77
CA SER A 52 -8.80 5.03 -8.50
C SER A 52 -10.30 5.35 -8.51
N LYS A 53 -11.09 4.56 -9.24
CA LYS A 53 -12.57 4.72 -9.28
C LYS A 53 -13.30 4.05 -8.12
N MET A 54 -12.60 3.27 -7.31
CA MET A 54 -13.17 2.67 -6.09
C MET A 54 -13.14 3.70 -4.96
N THR A 55 -14.20 3.73 -4.15
CA THR A 55 -14.23 4.57 -2.95
C THR A 55 -13.13 4.13 -1.98
N ALA A 56 -12.24 5.05 -1.64
CA ALA A 56 -11.18 4.78 -0.67
C ALA A 56 -11.79 4.53 0.72
N PRO A 57 -11.35 3.47 1.43
CA PRO A 57 -11.75 3.24 2.81
C PRO A 57 -11.30 4.37 3.74
N SER A 58 -12.02 4.52 4.85
CA SER A 58 -11.74 5.55 5.84
C SER A 58 -10.68 5.14 6.87
N THR A 59 -10.42 3.84 7.01
CA THR A 59 -9.55 3.29 8.04
C THR A 59 -8.50 2.33 7.48
N ILE A 60 -7.41 2.14 8.21
CA ILE A 60 -6.37 1.13 7.90
C ILE A 60 -6.98 -0.27 7.90
N ARG A 61 -7.89 -0.56 8.86
CA ARG A 61 -8.56 -1.85 8.98
C ARG A 61 -9.42 -2.19 7.76
N GLU A 62 -10.19 -1.24 7.25
CA GLU A 62 -10.97 -1.44 6.03
C GLU A 62 -10.08 -1.70 4.80
N ASN A 63 -8.94 -1.00 4.69
CA ASN A 63 -7.96 -1.29 3.65
C ASN A 63 -7.39 -2.71 3.78
N ALA A 64 -7.05 -3.15 5.01
CA ALA A 64 -6.59 -4.51 5.28
C ALA A 64 -7.61 -5.56 4.86
N ILE A 65 -8.88 -5.35 5.18
CA ILE A 65 -10.00 -6.23 4.77
C ILE A 65 -10.10 -6.33 3.25
N GLN A 66 -10.02 -5.21 2.52
CA GLN A 66 -10.08 -5.23 1.05
C GLN A 66 -8.91 -6.00 0.42
N VAL A 67 -7.72 -5.94 1.02
CA VAL A 67 -6.58 -6.75 0.55
C VAL A 67 -6.84 -8.24 0.82
N PHE A 68 -7.42 -8.60 1.98
CA PHE A 68 -7.83 -9.98 2.24
C PHE A 68 -8.89 -10.48 1.27
N GLU A 69 -9.92 -9.68 0.98
CA GLU A 69 -10.95 -10.02 -0.01
C GLU A 69 -10.35 -10.30 -1.40
N LEU A 70 -9.31 -9.56 -1.79
CA LEU A 70 -8.55 -9.85 -3.00
C LEU A 70 -7.83 -11.19 -2.89
N LEU A 71 -7.12 -11.47 -1.78
CA LEU A 71 -6.38 -12.72 -1.59
C LEU A 71 -7.32 -13.94 -1.56
N ASP A 72 -8.50 -13.81 -0.95
CA ASP A 72 -9.54 -14.85 -0.97
C ASP A 72 -10.06 -15.09 -2.38
N TYR A 73 -10.31 -14.03 -3.14
CA TYR A 73 -10.67 -14.15 -4.56
C TYR A 73 -9.60 -14.89 -5.37
N LEU A 74 -8.31 -14.64 -5.07
CA LEU A 74 -7.17 -15.31 -5.72
C LEU A 74 -6.90 -16.72 -5.18
N LYS A 75 -7.63 -17.16 -4.15
CA LYS A 75 -7.46 -18.44 -3.44
C LYS A 75 -6.05 -18.60 -2.84
N ILE A 76 -5.54 -17.52 -2.24
CA ILE A 76 -4.25 -17.48 -1.57
C ILE A 76 -4.48 -17.52 -0.07
N ASP A 77 -4.25 -18.66 0.55
CA ASP A 77 -4.53 -18.89 1.97
C ASP A 77 -3.43 -18.34 2.87
N THR A 78 -2.17 -18.59 2.53
CA THR A 78 -1.00 -18.14 3.31
C THR A 78 0.00 -17.40 2.43
N PHE A 79 0.64 -16.38 2.99
CA PHE A 79 1.49 -15.48 2.21
C PHE A 79 2.51 -14.75 3.09
N ASN A 80 3.52 -14.17 2.45
CA ASN A 80 4.38 -13.16 3.03
C ASN A 80 3.80 -11.77 2.73
N LEU A 81 4.00 -10.82 3.64
CA LEU A 81 3.59 -9.42 3.49
C LEU A 81 4.79 -8.49 3.48
N LEU A 82 4.79 -7.54 2.57
CA LEU A 82 5.63 -6.37 2.59
C LEU A 82 4.76 -5.13 2.43
N GLY A 83 4.88 -4.17 3.34
CA GLY A 83 4.15 -2.90 3.27
C GLY A 83 5.07 -1.71 3.44
N HIS A 84 4.89 -0.70 2.57
CA HIS A 84 5.61 0.56 2.65
C HIS A 84 4.73 1.68 3.19
N SER A 85 5.24 2.46 4.15
CA SER A 85 4.56 3.65 4.69
C SER A 85 3.14 3.32 5.19
N MET A 86 2.08 3.93 4.63
CA MET A 86 0.69 3.57 4.92
C MET A 86 0.41 2.07 4.65
N GLY A 87 0.97 1.49 3.59
CA GLY A 87 0.90 0.05 3.33
C GLY A 87 1.53 -0.78 4.44
N GLY A 88 2.56 -0.26 5.10
CA GLY A 88 3.16 -0.89 6.27
C GLY A 88 2.20 -0.95 7.47
N MET A 89 1.36 0.06 7.68
CA MET A 89 0.30 0.01 8.68
C MET A 89 -0.77 -1.01 8.32
N ILE A 90 -1.13 -1.08 7.03
CA ILE A 90 -2.13 -2.02 6.52
C ILE A 90 -1.66 -3.47 6.74
N VAL A 91 -0.40 -3.80 6.41
CA VAL A 91 0.10 -5.17 6.60
C VAL A 91 0.28 -5.55 8.08
N GLN A 92 0.54 -4.58 8.98
CA GLN A 92 0.52 -4.81 10.42
C GLN A 92 -0.90 -5.15 10.90
N GLU A 93 -1.91 -4.42 10.45
CA GLU A 93 -3.31 -4.72 10.75
C GLU A 93 -3.73 -6.08 10.17
N MET A 94 -3.28 -6.42 8.96
CA MET A 94 -3.51 -7.74 8.37
C MET A 94 -2.94 -8.85 9.24
N ALA A 95 -1.70 -8.72 9.70
CA ALA A 95 -1.06 -9.71 10.57
C ALA A 95 -1.76 -9.84 11.93
N ALA A 96 -2.32 -8.75 12.46
CA ALA A 96 -3.08 -8.77 13.70
C ALA A 96 -4.45 -9.43 13.55
N LEU A 97 -5.13 -9.23 12.40
CA LEU A 97 -6.46 -9.77 12.13
C LEU A 97 -6.44 -11.29 11.84
N PHE A 98 -5.45 -11.75 11.08
CA PHE A 98 -5.35 -13.12 10.60
C PHE A 98 -3.90 -13.65 10.70
N PRO A 99 -3.37 -13.80 11.93
CA PRO A 99 -1.96 -14.18 12.14
C PRO A 99 -1.59 -15.50 11.49
N ASP A 100 -2.50 -16.46 11.43
CA ASP A 100 -2.25 -17.80 10.87
C ASP A 100 -2.07 -17.79 9.34
N ARG A 101 -2.47 -16.71 8.67
CA ARG A 101 -2.29 -16.54 7.22
C ARG A 101 -0.98 -15.86 6.85
N VAL A 102 -0.33 -15.19 7.80
CA VAL A 102 0.87 -14.38 7.56
C VAL A 102 2.13 -15.14 7.99
N ASN A 103 2.89 -15.64 7.02
CA ASN A 103 4.13 -16.36 7.29
C ASN A 103 5.29 -15.41 7.67
N LYS A 104 5.50 -14.35 6.91
CA LYS A 104 6.52 -13.32 7.17
C LYS A 104 5.92 -11.94 6.98
N LEU A 105 6.34 -10.99 7.82
CA LEU A 105 5.93 -9.58 7.77
C LEU A 105 7.15 -8.69 7.62
N ILE A 106 7.15 -7.85 6.58
CA ILE A 106 8.17 -6.83 6.34
C ILE A 106 7.51 -5.45 6.38
N CYS A 107 7.92 -4.62 7.32
CA CYS A 107 7.48 -3.25 7.49
C CYS A 107 8.60 -2.30 7.04
N PHE A 108 8.38 -1.57 5.94
CA PHE A 108 9.37 -0.69 5.35
C PHE A 108 8.94 0.78 5.41
N GLY A 109 9.76 1.64 6.03
CA GLY A 109 9.50 3.07 6.11
C GLY A 109 8.15 3.43 6.74
N THR A 110 7.75 2.71 7.79
CA THR A 110 6.42 2.82 8.41
C THR A 110 6.49 2.91 9.93
N GLY A 111 5.37 3.29 10.55
CA GLY A 111 5.16 3.22 11.98
C GLY A 111 3.90 2.41 12.32
N SER A 112 3.65 2.19 13.60
CA SER A 112 2.43 1.53 14.09
C SER A 112 1.25 2.50 14.23
N ILE A 113 1.51 3.82 14.18
CA ILE A 113 0.50 4.88 14.30
C ILE A 113 0.60 5.85 13.13
N GLY A 114 -0.54 6.36 12.68
CA GLY A 114 -0.64 7.22 11.48
C GLY A 114 -0.17 8.66 11.67
N VAL A 115 -0.02 9.11 12.90
CA VAL A 115 0.43 10.47 13.24
C VAL A 115 1.70 10.38 14.06
N LEU A 116 2.84 10.61 13.41
CA LEU A 116 4.13 10.69 14.10
C LEU A 116 4.35 12.12 14.59
N PRO A 117 4.92 12.34 15.80
CA PRO A 117 5.22 13.67 16.33
C PRO A 117 6.14 14.51 15.43
N SER A 118 6.98 13.83 14.63
CA SER A 118 7.92 14.45 13.69
C SER A 118 7.37 14.64 12.26
N ARG A 119 6.07 14.43 12.05
CA ARG A 119 5.48 14.63 10.73
C ARG A 119 5.58 16.11 10.32
N PHE A 120 6.10 16.37 9.12
CA PHE A 120 6.31 17.74 8.59
C PHE A 120 5.01 18.50 8.32
N GLU A 121 3.87 17.82 8.17
CA GLU A 121 2.54 18.43 8.07
C GLU A 121 1.44 17.47 8.56
N THR A 122 0.33 18.04 9.03
CA THR A 122 -0.85 17.28 9.43
C THR A 122 -1.66 16.81 8.21
N ILE A 123 -2.52 15.82 8.40
CA ILE A 123 -3.46 15.35 7.35
C ILE A 123 -4.37 16.51 6.89
N GLY A 124 -4.82 17.36 7.82
CA GLY A 124 -5.62 18.54 7.51
C GLY A 124 -4.90 19.54 6.61
N GLN A 125 -3.62 19.80 6.89
CA GLN A 125 -2.78 20.66 6.03
C GLN A 125 -2.54 20.07 4.65
N SER A 126 -2.26 18.75 4.56
CA SER A 126 -2.15 18.06 3.25
C SER A 126 -3.44 18.16 2.45
N ARG A 127 -4.59 17.98 3.11
CA ARG A 127 -5.91 18.09 2.48
C ARG A 127 -6.20 19.52 2.00
N ALA A 128 -5.88 20.53 2.80
CA ALA A 128 -6.01 21.94 2.42
C ALA A 128 -5.17 22.27 1.17
N LYS A 129 -3.93 21.79 1.10
CA LYS A 129 -3.07 21.95 -0.07
C LYS A 129 -3.64 21.31 -1.34
N ILE A 130 -4.28 20.14 -1.23
CA ILE A 130 -4.95 19.51 -2.39
C ILE A 130 -6.12 20.38 -2.88
N ILE A 131 -6.89 20.96 -1.98
CA ILE A 131 -8.00 21.86 -2.33
C ILE A 131 -7.49 23.14 -2.97
N GLU A 132 -6.41 23.73 -2.44
CA GLU A 132 -5.85 25.01 -2.90
C GLU A 132 -5.07 24.88 -4.20
N PHE A 133 -4.19 23.89 -4.32
CA PHE A 133 -3.24 23.76 -5.45
C PHE A 133 -3.61 22.67 -6.45
N GLY A 134 -4.62 21.87 -6.15
CA GLY A 134 -4.95 20.67 -6.90
C GLY A 134 -4.04 19.49 -6.63
N LEU A 135 -4.52 18.30 -6.97
CA LEU A 135 -3.85 17.03 -6.67
C LEU A 135 -2.46 16.92 -7.31
N GLU A 136 -2.34 17.31 -8.59
CA GLU A 136 -1.10 17.12 -9.36
C GLU A 136 0.03 18.01 -8.83
N GLN A 137 -0.25 19.28 -8.54
CA GLN A 137 0.74 20.19 -7.97
C GLN A 137 1.14 19.77 -6.55
N THR A 138 0.18 19.32 -5.75
CA THR A 138 0.45 18.81 -4.40
C THR A 138 1.36 17.58 -4.44
N ARG A 139 1.11 16.64 -5.36
CA ARG A 139 1.99 15.46 -5.57
C ARG A 139 3.42 15.87 -5.91
N LYS A 140 3.60 16.81 -6.84
CA LYS A 140 4.93 17.33 -7.22
C LYS A 140 5.65 17.97 -6.04
N ASN A 141 4.93 18.75 -5.22
CA ASN A 141 5.51 19.40 -4.06
C ASN A 141 5.93 18.38 -2.99
N ILE A 142 5.10 17.34 -2.74
CA ILE A 142 5.44 16.25 -1.82
C ILE A 142 6.66 15.49 -2.33
N ALA A 143 6.71 15.14 -3.62
CA ALA A 143 7.84 14.44 -4.20
C ALA A 143 9.15 15.21 -4.02
N LYS A 144 9.15 16.52 -4.19
CA LYS A 144 10.33 17.38 -3.94
C LYS A 144 10.83 17.32 -2.49
N THR A 145 9.93 17.16 -1.50
CA THR A 145 10.34 17.05 -0.08
C THR A 145 10.92 15.68 0.26
N TRP A 146 10.62 14.66 -0.52
CA TRP A 146 11.12 13.29 -0.30
C TRP A 146 12.44 13.02 -1.00
N PHE A 147 12.67 13.70 -2.12
CA PHE A 147 13.86 13.56 -2.94
C PHE A 147 14.59 14.91 -2.92
N MET A 148 15.31 15.17 -1.81
CA MET A 148 16.20 16.33 -1.75
C MET A 148 17.38 16.08 -2.69
N ASP A 149 17.61 17.02 -3.61
CA ASP A 149 18.85 17.07 -4.35
C ASP A 149 19.98 17.34 -3.34
N HIS A 150 20.88 16.37 -3.16
CA HIS A 150 22.13 16.50 -2.42
C HIS A 150 23.24 16.92 -3.37
#